data_887fbcf3e5f362be9057a09701e9ab72
#
_entry.id   887fbcf3e5f362be9057a09701e9ab72
#
_cell.length_a   1.000
_cell.length_b   1.000
_cell.length_c   1.000
_cell.angle_alpha   90.00
_cell.angle_beta   90.00
_cell.angle_gamma   90.00
#
_symmetry.space_group_name_H-M   'P 1'
#
loop_
_entity.id
_entity.type
_entity.pdbx_description
1 polymer ?
#
loop_
_entity_poly.entity_id
_entity_poly.type
_entity_poly.pdbx_seq_one_letter_code
_entity_poly.pdbx_strand_id
1 'polypeptide(L)'
;MKNLFISLLTLVSCVFYSQEIAQINGVFTTNSGIPLEGKFQNFYESGNVMFSYEILDGLHNGKFSSFYDNGKLKQKGSYLNGEKVGSWLSWSENGLLISKTGFDNHGNRDGKWTVWNNKGDHYAVVLYESGKRISNWKIVTKNGQIAQTSNN
;
A
#
# COMPACT_ATOMS: atom_id res chain seq x y z
N MET A 1 -6.33 -0.85 23.75
CA MET A 1 -5.66 0.00 22.75
C MET A 1 -4.25 -0.53 22.60
N LYS A 2 -3.91 -1.10 21.43
CA LYS A 2 -2.56 -1.64 21.19
C LYS A 2 -1.66 -0.45 20.83
N ASN A 3 -0.68 -0.17 21.67
CA ASN A 3 0.35 0.83 21.37
C ASN A 3 1.23 0.32 20.23
N LEU A 4 1.24 1.04 19.12
CA LEU A 4 2.09 0.74 17.97
C LEU A 4 3.45 1.38 18.23
N PHE A 5 4.48 0.56 18.48
CA PHE A 5 5.85 1.06 18.61
C PHE A 5 6.44 1.26 17.22
N ILE A 6 6.82 2.48 16.89
CA ILE A 6 7.52 2.84 15.66
C ILE A 6 8.93 3.29 16.04
N SER A 7 9.96 2.61 15.54
CA SER A 7 11.34 3.06 15.73
C SER A 7 11.77 3.92 14.55
N LEU A 8 12.29 5.10 14.85
CA LEU A 8 12.83 6.05 13.89
C LEU A 8 14.31 5.73 13.67
N LEU A 9 14.70 5.29 12.48
CA LEU A 9 16.09 5.11 12.10
C LEU A 9 16.55 6.32 11.27
N THR A 10 17.04 7.36 11.96
CA THR A 10 17.85 8.39 11.32
C THR A 10 19.32 8.03 11.51
N LEU A 11 20.07 7.90 10.41
CA LEU A 11 21.53 7.76 10.41
C LEU A 11 22.18 9.10 10.82
N VAL A 12 22.10 9.43 12.10
CA VAL A 12 23.09 10.29 12.78
C VAL A 12 23.12 9.89 14.26
N SER A 13 24.24 9.33 14.69
CA SER A 13 24.72 9.12 16.07
C SER A 13 23.70 8.99 17.20
N CYS A 14 23.48 7.75 17.63
CA CYS A 14 23.27 7.30 19.00
C CYS A 14 22.53 8.25 19.98
N VAL A 15 21.21 8.29 19.94
CA VAL A 15 20.36 8.29 21.13
C VAL A 15 19.04 7.60 20.73
N PHE A 16 18.80 6.41 21.27
CA PHE A 16 17.50 5.73 21.11
C PHE A 16 16.46 6.43 21.99
N TYR A 17 15.79 7.43 21.48
CA TYR A 17 14.50 7.84 22.00
C TYR A 17 13.43 7.08 21.23
N SER A 18 12.70 6.17 21.90
CA SER A 18 11.42 5.70 21.39
C SER A 18 10.47 6.88 21.40
N GLN A 19 10.39 7.63 20.33
CA GLN A 19 9.35 8.64 20.18
C GLN A 19 8.02 7.90 20.06
N GLU A 20 7.15 8.07 21.06
CA GLU A 20 5.76 7.65 20.93
C GLU A 20 5.13 8.52 19.84
N ILE A 21 4.63 7.87 18.79
CA ILE A 21 3.95 8.53 17.68
C ILE A 21 2.45 8.48 17.96
N ALA A 22 1.83 9.63 17.95
CA ALA A 22 0.39 9.78 18.04
C ALA A 22 -0.21 9.97 16.63
N GLN A 23 -1.44 9.52 16.44
CA GLN A 23 -2.23 9.87 15.26
C GLN A 23 -3.44 10.67 15.72
N ILE A 24 -3.48 11.95 15.38
CA ILE A 24 -4.55 12.88 15.74
C ILE A 24 -5.25 13.28 14.44
N ASN A 25 -6.55 12.99 14.32
CA ASN A 25 -7.37 13.28 13.13
C ASN A 25 -6.73 12.79 11.80
N GLY A 26 -6.08 11.63 11.83
CA GLY A 26 -5.42 11.05 10.66
C GLY A 26 -4.00 11.58 10.39
N VAL A 27 -3.52 12.55 11.15
CA VAL A 27 -2.18 13.15 11.03
C VAL A 27 -1.24 12.50 12.04
N PHE A 28 -0.10 12.01 11.59
CA PHE A 28 0.96 11.47 12.44
C PHE A 28 1.75 12.63 13.06
N THR A 29 1.83 12.64 14.38
CA THR A 29 2.49 13.69 15.16
C THR A 29 3.43 13.11 16.20
N THR A 30 4.38 13.94 16.68
CA THR A 30 5.07 13.70 17.95
C THR A 30 4.09 13.85 19.11
N ASN A 31 4.48 13.44 20.32
CA ASN A 31 3.71 13.68 21.55
C ASN A 31 3.43 15.15 21.83
N SER A 32 4.26 16.05 21.31
CA SER A 32 4.06 17.51 21.39
C SER A 32 3.18 18.08 20.29
N GLY A 33 2.56 17.23 19.46
CA GLY A 33 1.63 17.65 18.40
C GLY A 33 2.30 18.19 17.13
N ILE A 34 3.63 18.04 16.98
CA ILE A 34 4.35 18.46 15.77
C ILE A 34 4.17 17.38 14.68
N PRO A 35 3.71 17.74 13.46
CA PRO A 35 3.60 16.80 12.35
C PRO A 35 4.93 16.11 12.04
N LEU A 36 4.87 14.80 11.75
CA LEU A 36 6.05 14.02 11.41
C LEU A 36 6.47 14.23 9.96
N GLU A 37 7.78 14.12 9.72
CA GLU A 37 8.37 14.14 8.38
C GLU A 37 9.51 13.12 8.32
N GLY A 38 9.64 12.43 7.18
CA GLY A 38 10.73 11.50 6.93
C GLY A 38 10.30 10.11 6.49
N LYS A 39 11.25 9.16 6.60
CA LYS A 39 11.03 7.74 6.29
C LYS A 39 10.89 6.97 7.57
N PHE A 40 9.87 6.11 7.60
CA PHE A 40 9.51 5.32 8.77
C PHE A 40 9.41 3.84 8.43
N GLN A 41 9.68 3.01 9.43
CA GLN A 41 9.51 1.57 9.34
C GLN A 41 8.83 1.05 10.61
N ASN A 42 7.95 0.08 10.42
CA ASN A 42 7.40 -0.76 11.48
C ASN A 42 7.94 -2.17 11.30
N PHE A 43 8.03 -2.90 12.40
CA PHE A 43 8.60 -4.22 12.42
C PHE A 43 7.60 -5.22 13.01
N TYR A 44 7.71 -6.47 12.59
CA TYR A 44 7.10 -7.62 13.23
C TYR A 44 7.82 -7.92 14.56
N GLU A 45 7.23 -8.74 15.40
CA GLU A 45 7.87 -9.25 16.63
C GLU A 45 9.15 -10.05 16.33
N SER A 46 9.25 -10.65 15.14
CA SER A 46 10.45 -11.33 14.63
C SER A 46 11.62 -10.39 14.31
N GLY A 47 11.40 -9.07 14.26
CA GLY A 47 12.35 -8.06 13.85
C GLY A 47 12.36 -7.77 12.35
N ASN A 48 11.60 -8.52 11.54
CA ASN A 48 11.50 -8.24 10.11
C ASN A 48 10.66 -6.99 9.84
N VAL A 49 10.99 -6.24 8.77
CA VAL A 49 10.22 -5.06 8.38
C VAL A 49 8.80 -5.46 7.99
N MET A 50 7.81 -4.81 8.61
CA MET A 50 6.38 -4.97 8.31
C MET A 50 5.93 -3.93 7.28
N PHE A 51 6.28 -2.65 7.54
CA PHE A 51 5.96 -1.51 6.67
C PHE A 51 7.17 -0.62 6.50
N SER A 52 7.29 0.00 5.32
CA SER A 52 8.21 1.10 5.03
C SER A 52 7.44 2.17 4.26
N TYR A 53 7.47 3.41 4.75
CA TYR A 53 6.67 4.49 4.20
C TYR A 53 7.30 5.86 4.44
N GLU A 54 6.85 6.85 3.69
CA GLU A 54 7.29 8.23 3.76
C GLU A 54 6.15 9.10 4.28
N ILE A 55 6.47 10.03 5.18
CA ILE A 55 5.55 11.00 5.78
C ILE A 55 6.06 12.40 5.46
N LEU A 56 5.15 13.29 5.12
CA LEU A 56 5.37 14.72 4.98
C LEU A 56 4.17 15.44 5.62
N ASP A 57 4.44 16.42 6.48
CA ASP A 57 3.41 17.17 7.23
C ASP A 57 2.42 16.23 7.97
N GLY A 58 2.91 15.12 8.49
CA GLY A 58 2.12 14.12 9.21
C GLY A 58 1.23 13.25 8.33
N LEU A 59 1.26 13.35 7.02
CA LEU A 59 0.50 12.54 6.08
C LEU A 59 1.41 11.57 5.31
N HIS A 60 0.88 10.41 4.95
CA HIS A 60 1.57 9.56 3.98
C HIS A 60 1.83 10.32 2.70
N ASN A 61 3.10 10.46 2.31
CA ASN A 61 3.51 11.17 1.10
C ASN A 61 4.78 10.56 0.54
N GLY A 62 4.72 9.93 -0.63
CA GLY A 62 5.82 9.23 -1.22
C GLY A 62 5.62 7.70 -1.25
N LYS A 63 6.71 6.95 -1.21
CA LYS A 63 6.70 5.49 -1.40
C LYS A 63 6.14 4.77 -0.18
N PHE A 64 5.37 3.72 -0.46
CA PHE A 64 4.88 2.78 0.52
C PHE A 64 5.24 1.35 0.11
N SER A 65 5.68 0.54 1.06
CA SER A 65 5.86 -0.90 0.92
C SER A 65 5.43 -1.61 2.19
N SER A 66 4.76 -2.75 2.04
CA SER A 66 4.53 -3.68 3.14
C SER A 66 5.09 -5.06 2.80
N PHE A 67 5.45 -5.80 3.81
CA PHE A 67 6.11 -7.09 3.68
C PHE A 67 5.36 -8.13 4.50
N TYR A 68 5.50 -9.38 4.16
CA TYR A 68 5.18 -10.52 5.02
C TYR A 68 6.28 -10.71 6.05
N ASP A 69 6.01 -11.46 7.11
CA ASP A 69 7.00 -11.71 8.15
C ASP A 69 8.21 -12.53 7.66
N ASN A 70 8.07 -13.25 6.54
CA ASN A 70 9.19 -13.91 5.85
C ASN A 70 10.04 -12.96 4.99
N GLY A 71 9.84 -11.64 5.08
CA GLY A 71 10.56 -10.58 4.35
C GLY A 71 10.13 -10.37 2.90
N LYS A 72 9.22 -11.20 2.35
CA LYS A 72 8.74 -11.02 0.98
C LYS A 72 7.79 -9.83 0.87
N LEU A 73 7.87 -9.13 -0.26
CA LEU A 73 7.02 -7.99 -0.55
C LEU A 73 5.55 -8.43 -0.62
N LYS A 74 4.69 -7.75 0.14
CA LYS A 74 3.24 -7.96 0.19
C LYS A 74 2.50 -6.94 -0.67
N GLN A 75 2.87 -5.67 -0.55
CA GLN A 75 2.26 -4.58 -1.31
C GLN A 75 3.25 -3.45 -1.54
N LYS A 76 3.13 -2.74 -2.67
CA LYS A 76 3.83 -1.46 -2.89
C LYS A 76 2.96 -0.49 -3.68
N GLY A 77 3.21 0.79 -3.49
CA GLY A 77 2.58 1.90 -4.19
C GLY A 77 3.14 3.23 -3.73
N SER A 78 2.39 4.28 -3.98
CA SER A 78 2.73 5.64 -3.54
C SER A 78 1.51 6.34 -2.97
N TYR A 79 1.77 7.25 -2.05
CA TYR A 79 0.78 8.16 -1.50
C TYR A 79 1.12 9.60 -1.88
N LEU A 80 0.11 10.44 -1.98
CA LEU A 80 0.19 11.89 -2.09
C LEU A 80 -0.82 12.49 -1.11
N ASN A 81 -0.35 13.23 -0.12
CA ASN A 81 -1.18 13.87 0.91
C ASN A 81 -2.19 12.91 1.59
N GLY A 82 -1.74 11.70 1.90
CA GLY A 82 -2.55 10.68 2.54
C GLY A 82 -3.36 9.78 1.59
N GLU A 83 -3.50 10.15 0.31
CA GLU A 83 -4.27 9.41 -0.67
C GLU A 83 -3.39 8.51 -1.54
N LYS A 84 -3.91 7.32 -1.90
CA LYS A 84 -3.21 6.42 -2.82
C LYS A 84 -3.18 7.02 -4.21
N VAL A 85 -1.99 7.02 -4.85
CA VAL A 85 -1.82 7.51 -6.22
C VAL A 85 -1.02 6.53 -7.08
N GLY A 86 -1.21 6.63 -8.40
CA GLY A 86 -0.46 5.83 -9.36
C GLY A 86 -0.75 4.34 -9.27
N SER A 87 0.25 3.51 -9.54
CA SER A 87 0.09 2.05 -9.61
C SER A 87 0.35 1.40 -8.25
N TRP A 88 -0.56 0.54 -7.82
CA TRP A 88 -0.46 -0.31 -6.64
C TRP A 88 -0.40 -1.77 -7.02
N LEU A 89 0.56 -2.49 -6.45
CA LEU A 89 0.81 -3.90 -6.71
C LEU A 89 0.74 -4.67 -5.40
N SER A 90 0.13 -5.86 -5.43
CA SER A 90 0.08 -6.76 -4.26
C SER A 90 0.48 -8.17 -4.66
N TRP A 91 1.15 -8.86 -3.76
CA TRP A 91 1.63 -10.24 -3.93
C TRP A 91 1.13 -11.13 -2.81
N SER A 92 1.01 -12.40 -3.09
CA SER A 92 0.81 -13.45 -2.08
C SER A 92 2.11 -13.70 -1.32
N GLU A 93 2.03 -14.38 -0.20
CA GLU A 93 3.19 -14.78 0.60
C GLU A 93 4.16 -15.69 -0.17
N ASN A 94 3.66 -16.45 -1.15
CA ASN A 94 4.48 -17.23 -2.08
C ASN A 94 5.17 -16.39 -3.17
N GLY A 95 4.87 -15.07 -3.26
CA GLY A 95 5.46 -14.16 -4.21
C GLY A 95 4.71 -14.07 -5.56
N LEU A 96 3.52 -14.66 -5.68
CA LEU A 96 2.69 -14.51 -6.88
C LEU A 96 2.01 -13.15 -6.86
N LEU A 97 2.01 -12.45 -8.00
CA LEU A 97 1.25 -11.21 -8.15
C LEU A 97 -0.25 -11.52 -8.08
N ILE A 98 -0.95 -10.87 -7.13
CA ILE A 98 -2.39 -11.06 -6.91
C ILE A 98 -3.23 -9.87 -7.32
N SER A 99 -2.64 -8.66 -7.37
CA SER A 99 -3.38 -7.52 -7.92
C SER A 99 -2.47 -6.43 -8.48
N LYS A 100 -2.99 -5.74 -9.49
CA LYS A 100 -2.48 -4.46 -10.00
C LYS A 100 -3.65 -3.50 -10.13
N THR A 101 -3.58 -2.37 -9.43
CA THR A 101 -4.64 -1.36 -9.38
C THR A 101 -4.06 0.02 -9.66
N GLY A 102 -4.87 0.95 -10.12
CA GLY A 102 -4.47 2.32 -10.42
C GLY A 102 -5.33 3.33 -9.67
N PHE A 103 -4.74 4.48 -9.35
CA PHE A 103 -5.41 5.60 -8.73
C PHE A 103 -4.95 6.90 -9.39
N ASP A 104 -5.85 7.87 -9.53
CA ASP A 104 -5.53 9.22 -9.97
C ASP A 104 -4.86 10.03 -8.83
N ASN A 105 -4.50 11.30 -9.09
CA ASN A 105 -3.86 12.15 -8.08
C ASN A 105 -4.80 12.62 -6.95
N HIS A 106 -6.08 12.28 -7.01
CA HIS A 106 -7.08 12.55 -5.98
C HIS A 106 -7.47 11.29 -5.18
N GLY A 107 -6.77 10.17 -5.41
CA GLY A 107 -7.06 8.90 -4.73
C GLY A 107 -8.23 8.12 -5.31
N ASN A 108 -8.84 8.59 -6.41
CA ASN A 108 -9.91 7.86 -7.06
C ASN A 108 -9.37 6.67 -7.86
N ARG A 109 -10.16 5.59 -7.94
CA ARG A 109 -9.83 4.45 -8.79
C ARG A 109 -9.68 4.92 -10.24
N ASP A 110 -8.57 4.55 -10.88
CA ASP A 110 -8.29 4.96 -12.25
C ASP A 110 -7.54 3.88 -13.04
N GLY A 111 -7.78 3.83 -14.35
CA GLY A 111 -7.14 2.89 -15.25
C GLY A 111 -7.58 1.44 -15.09
N LYS A 112 -6.72 0.53 -15.52
CA LYS A 112 -6.98 -0.91 -15.53
C LYS A 112 -6.68 -1.54 -14.18
N TRP A 113 -7.71 -2.14 -13.58
CA TRP A 113 -7.61 -2.96 -12.39
C TRP A 113 -7.59 -4.43 -12.76
N THR A 114 -6.63 -5.17 -12.25
CA THR A 114 -6.42 -6.59 -12.51
C THR A 114 -6.25 -7.34 -11.20
N VAL A 115 -6.99 -8.44 -11.02
CA VAL A 115 -6.88 -9.32 -9.86
C VAL A 115 -6.72 -10.75 -10.37
N TRP A 116 -5.62 -11.40 -10.00
CA TRP A 116 -5.32 -12.78 -10.34
C TRP A 116 -5.90 -13.74 -9.31
N ASN A 117 -6.28 -14.92 -9.75
CA ASN A 117 -6.63 -16.00 -8.83
C ASN A 117 -5.38 -16.58 -8.14
N ASN A 118 -5.58 -17.40 -7.13
CA ASN A 118 -4.48 -17.97 -6.32
C ASN A 118 -3.51 -18.87 -7.11
N LYS A 119 -3.92 -19.35 -8.30
CA LYS A 119 -3.09 -20.18 -9.19
C LYS A 119 -2.32 -19.34 -10.21
N GLY A 120 -2.72 -18.08 -10.43
CA GLY A 120 -2.15 -17.20 -11.43
C GLY A 120 -2.49 -17.58 -12.88
N ASP A 121 -3.47 -18.46 -13.10
CA ASP A 121 -3.88 -18.94 -14.43
C ASP A 121 -5.09 -18.19 -15.00
N HIS A 122 -5.82 -17.46 -14.17
CA HIS A 122 -6.92 -16.58 -14.54
C HIS A 122 -6.80 -15.25 -13.82
N TYR A 123 -7.29 -14.18 -14.45
CA TYR A 123 -7.41 -12.88 -13.81
C TYR A 123 -8.73 -12.20 -14.18
N ALA A 124 -9.26 -11.47 -13.22
CA ALA A 124 -10.38 -10.56 -13.44
C ALA A 124 -9.84 -9.18 -13.80
N VAL A 125 -10.48 -8.51 -14.75
CA VAL A 125 -10.11 -7.16 -15.20
C VAL A 125 -11.32 -6.27 -15.28
N VAL A 126 -11.14 -5.00 -14.88
CA VAL A 126 -12.15 -3.94 -14.99
C VAL A 126 -11.45 -2.61 -15.22
N LEU A 127 -12.12 -1.68 -15.88
CA LEU A 127 -11.63 -0.32 -16.11
C LEU A 127 -12.37 0.68 -15.24
N TYR A 128 -11.61 1.62 -14.70
CA TYR A 128 -12.09 2.78 -13.95
C TYR A 128 -11.60 4.07 -14.59
N GLU A 129 -12.37 5.12 -14.47
CA GLU A 129 -12.01 6.49 -14.82
C GLU A 129 -12.56 7.42 -13.75
N SER A 130 -11.66 8.16 -13.08
CA SER A 130 -11.99 9.12 -12.02
C SER A 130 -13.00 8.55 -11.00
N GLY A 131 -12.76 7.35 -10.50
CA GLY A 131 -13.58 6.65 -9.50
C GLY A 131 -14.75 5.86 -10.06
N LYS A 132 -15.18 6.11 -11.30
CA LYS A 132 -16.29 5.39 -11.93
C LYS A 132 -15.81 4.13 -12.65
N ARG A 133 -16.56 3.04 -12.50
CA ARG A 133 -16.38 1.84 -13.31
C ARG A 133 -16.94 2.10 -14.72
N ILE A 134 -16.09 1.96 -15.74
CA ILE A 134 -16.43 2.20 -17.15
C ILE A 134 -16.49 0.93 -18.00
N SER A 135 -16.24 -0.24 -17.42
CA SER A 135 -16.39 -1.52 -18.09
C SER A 135 -16.98 -2.58 -17.16
N ASN A 136 -17.55 -3.63 -17.75
CA ASN A 136 -17.88 -4.84 -17.00
C ASN A 136 -16.63 -5.60 -16.60
N TRP A 137 -16.72 -6.39 -15.52
CA TRP A 137 -15.67 -7.32 -15.16
C TRP A 137 -15.55 -8.41 -16.22
N LYS A 138 -14.34 -8.72 -16.62
CA LYS A 138 -14.01 -9.84 -17.50
C LYS A 138 -13.08 -10.78 -16.78
N ILE A 139 -13.36 -12.07 -16.82
CA ILE A 139 -12.40 -13.11 -16.40
C ILE A 139 -11.66 -13.54 -17.65
N VAL A 140 -10.34 -13.47 -17.56
CA VAL A 140 -9.43 -13.75 -18.68
C VAL A 140 -8.49 -14.89 -18.27
N THR A 141 -8.31 -15.85 -19.15
CA THR A 141 -7.35 -16.94 -18.97
C THR A 141 -5.93 -16.45 -19.15
N LYS A 142 -4.94 -17.22 -18.72
CA LYS A 142 -3.51 -16.91 -18.93
C LYS A 142 -3.16 -16.68 -20.40
N ASN A 143 -3.89 -17.33 -21.34
CA ASN A 143 -3.68 -17.20 -22.79
C ASN A 143 -4.43 -15.97 -23.38
N GLY A 144 -5.04 -15.12 -22.56
CA GLY A 144 -5.73 -13.91 -23.01
C GLY A 144 -7.16 -14.13 -23.53
N GLN A 145 -7.71 -15.34 -23.45
CA GLN A 145 -9.08 -15.63 -23.83
C GLN A 145 -10.06 -15.17 -22.76
N ILE A 146 -11.18 -14.57 -23.13
CA ILE A 146 -12.26 -14.21 -22.21
C ILE A 146 -13.00 -15.48 -21.84
N ALA A 147 -12.91 -15.89 -20.55
CA ALA A 147 -13.63 -17.03 -20.01
C ALA A 147 -15.04 -16.65 -19.56
N GLN A 148 -15.24 -15.44 -19.04
CA GLN A 148 -16.52 -14.95 -18.56
C GLN A 148 -16.57 -13.43 -18.56
N THR A 149 -17.77 -12.87 -18.77
CA THR A 149 -18.06 -11.44 -18.58
C THR A 149 -19.22 -11.31 -17.60
N SER A 150 -19.12 -10.41 -16.61
CA SER A 150 -20.27 -10.08 -15.76
C SER A 150 -21.24 -9.24 -16.58
N ASN A 151 -22.49 -9.67 -16.67
CA ASN A 151 -23.57 -8.79 -17.11
C ASN A 151 -23.99 -7.92 -15.93
N ASN A 152 -24.27 -6.66 -16.19
CA ASN A 152 -24.87 -5.75 -15.19
C ASN A 152 -26.26 -6.20 -14.85
#